data_1e3c354ad10730a1e2b9190e4d63b640
#
_entry.id   1e3c354ad10730a1e2b9190e4d63b640
#
_cell.length_a   1.000
_cell.length_b   1.000
_cell.length_c   1.000
_cell.angle_alpha   90.00
_cell.angle_beta   90.00
_cell.angle_gamma   90.00
#
_symmetry.space_group_name_H-M   'P 1'
#
loop_
_entity.id
_entity.type
_entity.pdbx_description
1 polymer ?
#
loop_
_entity_poly.entity_id
_entity_poly.type
_entity_poly.pdbx_seq_one_letter_code
_entity_poly.pdbx_strand_id
1 'polypeptide(L)'
;MKILVLTKRQYSGYDLLDHRFGRIRELPLALARLGHGVMGIAFSYRRRDEQVISDSDPSGNINVTWHSINLRSGLTPRFSRYEERAIDIANQFGPDVIWACSDAYHAIFGTRLADKLGVRCIVDLYDNFDSFKATRVPGVLPRFKRAVQSADGVTCVSGALANYIIRNYGRKEPIFVLPNAARTDLFFARDRSACRKQLGLPEQTTIIGIAGALDKSRGVNALFRAFELLLAKKPALHLALAGPRSRYTKIPLVPMIHDLGTLPLEIVPVLLNALDLAVICNRDSAFGRYCFPQKAYEIIACRVPLVAAAVGSMKELLTEYPACLYEPENANSLAQAIERQLQARTIVNLRAPSWAESAKNLEVFFRTVLGASSAELSTTMSCKSLGA
;
A
#
# COMPACT_ATOMS: atom_id res chain seq x y z
N MET A 1 -17.13 -6.44 -16.76
CA MET A 1 -17.35 -5.00 -16.47
C MET A 1 -16.24 -4.18 -17.11
N LYS A 2 -16.54 -2.97 -17.52
CA LYS A 2 -15.56 -1.94 -17.90
C LYS A 2 -15.28 -1.03 -16.70
N ILE A 3 -14.07 -1.05 -16.19
CA ILE A 3 -13.66 -0.34 -14.96
C ILE A 3 -12.72 0.80 -15.35
N LEU A 4 -13.12 2.04 -15.07
CA LEU A 4 -12.26 3.21 -15.26
C LEU A 4 -11.58 3.60 -13.95
N VAL A 5 -10.26 3.51 -13.90
CA VAL A 5 -9.44 3.86 -12.73
C VAL A 5 -8.93 5.28 -12.85
N LEU A 6 -9.27 6.14 -11.89
CA LEU A 6 -8.76 7.51 -11.82
C LEU A 6 -7.73 7.62 -10.70
N THR A 7 -6.52 8.08 -11.03
CA THR A 7 -5.44 8.15 -10.05
C THR A 7 -4.41 9.22 -10.38
N LYS A 8 -3.57 9.54 -9.42
CA LYS A 8 -2.32 10.28 -9.68
C LYS A 8 -1.19 9.31 -10.00
N ARG A 9 -0.26 9.75 -10.83
CA ARG A 9 0.89 8.97 -11.25
C ARG A 9 1.94 8.81 -10.13
N GLN A 10 2.19 9.90 -9.37
CA GLN A 10 3.19 9.90 -8.30
C GLN A 10 2.57 9.61 -6.94
N TYR A 11 3.03 8.56 -6.25
CA TYR A 11 2.63 8.27 -4.88
C TYR A 11 3.76 7.58 -4.10
N SER A 12 3.84 7.84 -2.80
CA SER A 12 4.83 7.24 -1.89
C SER A 12 6.29 7.34 -2.35
N GLY A 13 6.63 8.40 -3.12
CA GLY A 13 7.97 8.58 -3.68
C GLY A 13 8.22 7.84 -5.00
N TYR A 14 7.30 7.02 -5.44
CA TYR A 14 7.35 6.25 -6.68
C TYR A 14 6.44 6.85 -7.76
N ASP A 15 6.67 6.41 -9.00
CA ASP A 15 5.81 6.68 -10.14
C ASP A 15 5.10 5.38 -10.54
N LEU A 16 3.77 5.42 -10.61
CA LEU A 16 2.94 4.25 -10.91
C LEU A 16 3.34 3.53 -12.19
N LEU A 17 3.64 4.30 -13.23
CA LEU A 17 3.86 3.75 -14.58
C LEU A 17 5.32 3.37 -14.82
N ASP A 18 6.27 4.13 -14.25
CA ASP A 18 7.70 3.86 -14.41
C ASP A 18 8.17 2.71 -13.51
N HIS A 19 7.73 2.70 -12.25
CA HIS A 19 8.18 1.70 -11.27
C HIS A 19 7.29 0.47 -11.19
N ARG A 20 6.11 0.50 -11.81
CA ARG A 20 5.16 -0.62 -11.91
C ARG A 20 4.90 -1.32 -10.58
N PHE A 21 4.57 -0.55 -9.55
CA PHE A 21 4.53 -1.00 -8.17
C PHE A 21 3.24 -0.60 -7.45
N GLY A 22 2.80 -1.47 -6.55
CA GLY A 22 1.81 -1.19 -5.50
C GLY A 22 0.36 -1.42 -5.91
N ARG A 23 -0.54 -1.19 -4.94
CA ARG A 23 -1.97 -1.44 -5.00
C ARG A 23 -2.64 -0.94 -6.28
N ILE A 24 -2.34 0.29 -6.68
CA ILE A 24 -2.98 0.95 -7.84
C ILE A 24 -2.55 0.33 -9.18
N ARG A 25 -1.47 -0.44 -9.20
CA ARG A 25 -1.08 -1.25 -10.37
C ARG A 25 -1.60 -2.67 -10.27
N GLU A 26 -1.39 -3.31 -9.13
CA GLU A 26 -1.62 -4.75 -8.97
C GLU A 26 -3.11 -5.12 -9.03
N LEU A 27 -3.98 -4.31 -8.41
CA LEU A 27 -5.42 -4.58 -8.43
C LEU A 27 -6.04 -4.41 -9.83
N PRO A 28 -5.77 -3.33 -10.61
CA PRO A 28 -6.24 -3.23 -11.99
C PRO A 28 -5.80 -4.40 -12.88
N LEU A 29 -4.53 -4.83 -12.79
CA LEU A 29 -4.06 -6.00 -13.54
C LEU A 29 -4.76 -7.29 -13.08
N ALA A 30 -4.97 -7.46 -11.79
CA ALA A 30 -5.66 -8.64 -11.27
C ALA A 30 -7.15 -8.65 -11.66
N LEU A 31 -7.81 -7.49 -11.73
CA LEU A 31 -9.17 -7.37 -12.26
C LEU A 31 -9.22 -7.67 -13.76
N ALA A 32 -8.23 -7.22 -14.53
CA ALA A 32 -8.13 -7.55 -15.96
C ALA A 32 -7.94 -9.08 -16.18
N ARG A 33 -7.19 -9.75 -15.31
CA ARG A 33 -7.07 -11.24 -15.31
C ARG A 33 -8.38 -11.95 -15.00
N LEU A 34 -9.31 -11.31 -14.31
CA LEU A 34 -10.67 -11.82 -14.09
C LEU A 34 -11.61 -11.58 -15.29
N GLY A 35 -11.09 -11.06 -16.41
CA GLY A 35 -11.84 -10.82 -17.64
C GLY A 35 -12.53 -9.46 -17.69
N HIS A 36 -12.16 -8.50 -16.82
CA HIS A 36 -12.69 -7.15 -16.88
C HIS A 36 -11.91 -6.28 -17.88
N GLY A 37 -12.62 -5.41 -18.61
CA GLY A 37 -11.98 -4.32 -19.34
C GLY A 37 -11.54 -3.24 -18.36
N VAL A 38 -10.23 -3.04 -18.19
CA VAL A 38 -9.71 -2.05 -17.24
C VAL A 38 -8.90 -0.99 -17.97
N MET A 39 -9.23 0.26 -17.73
CA MET A 39 -8.51 1.43 -18.26
C MET A 39 -8.18 2.38 -17.12
N GLY A 40 -6.99 2.93 -17.14
CA GLY A 40 -6.53 3.89 -16.14
C GLY A 40 -6.25 5.26 -16.72
N ILE A 41 -6.60 6.31 -15.98
CA ILE A 41 -6.22 7.70 -16.27
C ILE A 41 -5.41 8.21 -15.08
N ALA A 42 -4.13 8.48 -15.32
CA ALA A 42 -3.19 8.91 -14.31
C ALA A 42 -2.68 10.33 -14.59
N PHE A 43 -2.94 11.30 -13.72
CA PHE A 43 -2.32 12.60 -13.88
C PHE A 43 -0.93 12.68 -13.25
N SER A 44 -0.05 13.45 -13.87
CA SER A 44 1.30 13.75 -13.38
C SER A 44 1.44 15.19 -12.92
N TYR A 45 1.96 15.39 -11.69
CA TYR A 45 2.41 16.69 -11.20
C TYR A 45 3.75 17.10 -11.80
N ARG A 46 4.52 16.14 -12.31
CA ARG A 46 5.81 16.37 -12.97
C ARG A 46 5.60 16.55 -14.46
N ARG A 47 6.41 17.38 -15.10
CA ARG A 47 6.45 17.43 -16.57
C ARG A 47 7.07 16.14 -17.09
N ARG A 48 6.29 15.39 -17.86
CA ARG A 48 6.69 14.15 -18.53
C ARG A 48 5.98 14.11 -19.88
N ASP A 49 6.42 13.26 -20.76
CA ASP A 49 5.69 13.00 -21.99
C ASP A 49 4.33 12.39 -21.67
N GLU A 50 3.28 12.94 -22.26
CA GLU A 50 1.96 12.36 -22.19
C GLU A 50 1.96 11.11 -23.07
N GLN A 51 1.60 9.98 -22.48
CA GLN A 51 1.71 8.68 -23.12
C GLN A 51 0.45 7.85 -22.87
N VAL A 52 0.17 6.98 -23.84
CA VAL A 52 -0.70 5.82 -23.61
C VAL A 52 0.22 4.62 -23.40
N ILE A 53 0.16 4.04 -22.23
CA ILE A 53 1.05 2.95 -21.82
C ILE A 53 0.21 1.69 -21.60
N SER A 54 0.60 0.61 -22.24
CA SER A 54 0.06 -0.73 -21.93
C SER A 54 0.90 -1.36 -20.84
N ASP A 55 0.30 -1.60 -19.67
CA ASP A 55 0.92 -2.33 -18.58
C ASP A 55 0.43 -3.77 -18.61
N SER A 56 1.32 -4.67 -18.97
CA SER A 56 1.02 -6.10 -19.16
C SER A 56 1.43 -6.91 -17.93
N ASP A 57 0.79 -8.06 -17.76
CA ASP A 57 1.28 -9.10 -16.88
C ASP A 57 2.52 -9.81 -17.50
N PRO A 58 3.26 -10.62 -16.73
CA PRO A 58 4.44 -11.31 -17.23
C PRO A 58 4.17 -12.26 -18.42
N SER A 59 2.93 -12.73 -18.61
CA SER A 59 2.54 -13.56 -19.74
C SER A 59 2.28 -12.76 -21.03
N GLY A 60 2.12 -11.43 -20.92
CA GLY A 60 1.79 -10.53 -22.02
C GLY A 60 0.34 -10.63 -22.53
N ASN A 61 -0.47 -11.54 -21.97
CA ASN A 61 -1.83 -11.80 -22.45
C ASN A 61 -2.86 -10.84 -21.84
N ILE A 62 -2.55 -10.27 -20.70
CA ILE A 62 -3.43 -9.37 -19.94
C ILE A 62 -2.77 -8.00 -19.84
N ASN A 63 -3.50 -6.97 -20.22
CA ASN A 63 -2.99 -5.61 -20.13
C ASN A 63 -4.04 -4.62 -19.65
N VAL A 64 -3.55 -3.56 -19.01
CA VAL A 64 -4.31 -2.39 -18.61
C VAL A 64 -3.75 -1.20 -19.38
N THR A 65 -4.61 -0.50 -20.08
CA THR A 65 -4.22 0.72 -20.79
C THR A 65 -4.26 1.91 -19.84
N TRP A 66 -3.14 2.61 -19.73
CA TRP A 66 -2.99 3.81 -18.91
C TRP A 66 -2.80 5.05 -19.77
N HIS A 67 -3.63 6.06 -19.58
CA HIS A 67 -3.46 7.40 -20.14
C HIS A 67 -2.77 8.29 -19.11
N SER A 68 -1.52 8.72 -19.43
CA SER A 68 -0.77 9.64 -18.60
C SER A 68 -0.99 11.07 -19.06
N ILE A 69 -1.56 11.93 -18.21
CA ILE A 69 -1.89 13.31 -18.50
C ILE A 69 -1.14 14.24 -17.56
N ASN A 70 -0.45 15.26 -18.09
CA ASN A 70 0.25 16.24 -17.27
C ASN A 70 -0.70 17.32 -16.77
N LEU A 71 -0.65 17.62 -15.46
CA LEU A 71 -1.32 18.81 -14.92
C LEU A 71 -0.62 20.10 -15.33
N ARG A 72 0.72 20.06 -15.52
CA ARG A 72 1.51 21.22 -15.84
C ARG A 72 1.79 21.30 -17.33
N SER A 73 1.11 22.21 -18.03
CA SER A 73 1.46 22.67 -19.38
C SER A 73 2.10 24.07 -19.39
N GLY A 74 2.37 24.66 -18.20
CA GLY A 74 2.95 25.98 -17.97
C GLY A 74 3.43 26.11 -16.52
N LEU A 75 3.37 27.31 -15.95
CA LEU A 75 3.78 27.58 -14.55
C LEU A 75 2.75 27.06 -13.53
N THR A 76 1.47 27.04 -13.86
CA THR A 76 0.39 26.63 -12.97
C THR A 76 -0.20 25.28 -13.38
N PRO A 77 -0.65 24.45 -12.42
CA PRO A 77 -1.42 23.23 -12.72
C PRO A 77 -2.77 23.57 -13.37
N ARG A 78 -3.12 22.90 -14.47
CA ARG A 78 -4.41 23.03 -15.14
C ARG A 78 -5.25 21.78 -14.94
N PHE A 79 -6.04 21.75 -13.87
CA PHE A 79 -6.95 20.65 -13.59
C PHE A 79 -8.06 20.53 -14.63
N SER A 80 -8.55 21.65 -15.19
CA SER A 80 -9.57 21.65 -16.26
C SER A 80 -9.14 20.81 -17.48
N ARG A 81 -7.89 20.96 -17.94
CA ARG A 81 -7.37 20.15 -19.04
C ARG A 81 -7.38 18.66 -18.73
N TYR A 82 -7.03 18.28 -17.50
CA TYR A 82 -7.11 16.88 -17.08
C TYR A 82 -8.56 16.40 -17.07
N GLU A 83 -9.48 17.18 -16.50
CA GLU A 83 -10.91 16.84 -16.44
C GLU A 83 -11.51 16.68 -17.85
N GLU A 84 -11.24 17.61 -18.78
CA GLU A 84 -11.69 17.54 -20.17
C GLU A 84 -11.20 16.25 -20.87
N ARG A 85 -9.89 15.99 -20.80
CA ARG A 85 -9.32 14.77 -21.38
C ARG A 85 -9.85 13.48 -20.73
N ALA A 86 -10.05 13.48 -19.42
CA ALA A 86 -10.60 12.34 -18.71
C ALA A 86 -12.05 12.07 -19.10
N ILE A 87 -12.86 13.12 -19.33
CA ILE A 87 -14.23 13.00 -19.84
C ILE A 87 -14.23 12.40 -21.24
N ASP A 88 -13.38 12.88 -22.15
CA ASP A 88 -13.29 12.35 -23.51
C ASP A 88 -12.92 10.88 -23.54
N ILE A 89 -11.90 10.50 -22.77
CA ILE A 89 -11.46 9.10 -22.63
C ILE A 89 -12.58 8.23 -22.03
N ALA A 90 -13.25 8.73 -20.98
CA ALA A 90 -14.34 8.00 -20.34
C ALA A 90 -15.53 7.77 -21.28
N ASN A 91 -15.92 8.79 -22.08
CA ASN A 91 -16.96 8.67 -23.09
C ASN A 91 -16.64 7.61 -24.16
N GLN A 92 -15.38 7.59 -24.62
CA GLN A 92 -14.92 6.60 -25.63
C GLN A 92 -14.85 5.19 -25.04
N PHE A 93 -14.42 5.05 -23.79
CA PHE A 93 -14.30 3.76 -23.12
C PHE A 93 -15.66 3.19 -22.72
N GLY A 94 -16.61 4.02 -22.30
CA GLY A 94 -17.93 3.61 -21.82
C GLY A 94 -17.84 2.73 -20.55
N PRO A 95 -17.37 3.26 -19.41
CA PRO A 95 -17.21 2.47 -18.19
C PRO A 95 -18.57 2.10 -17.58
N ASP A 96 -18.62 0.90 -16.97
CA ASP A 96 -19.73 0.50 -16.09
C ASP A 96 -19.56 1.11 -14.69
N VAL A 97 -18.32 1.32 -14.27
CA VAL A 97 -17.96 1.85 -12.95
C VAL A 97 -16.70 2.70 -13.01
N ILE A 98 -16.68 3.78 -12.25
CA ILE A 98 -15.48 4.60 -11.99
C ILE A 98 -14.92 4.21 -10.64
N TRP A 99 -13.64 3.84 -10.59
CA TRP A 99 -12.89 3.58 -9.37
C TRP A 99 -11.91 4.72 -9.12
N ALA A 100 -12.31 5.63 -8.22
CA ALA A 100 -11.57 6.85 -7.91
C ALA A 100 -10.56 6.62 -6.78
N CYS A 101 -9.28 6.64 -7.12
CA CYS A 101 -8.18 6.29 -6.22
C CYS A 101 -7.27 7.48 -5.91
N SER A 102 -6.37 7.28 -4.99
CA SER A 102 -5.13 8.02 -4.71
C SER A 102 -5.20 9.32 -3.91
N ASP A 103 -6.23 10.11 -3.94
CA ASP A 103 -6.35 11.32 -3.11
C ASP A 103 -7.75 11.94 -3.12
N ALA A 104 -7.91 13.01 -2.32
CA ALA A 104 -9.18 13.74 -2.21
C ALA A 104 -9.66 14.33 -3.54
N TYR A 105 -8.75 14.74 -4.43
CA TYR A 105 -9.11 15.30 -5.73
C TYR A 105 -9.80 14.26 -6.61
N HIS A 106 -9.25 13.05 -6.70
CA HIS A 106 -9.83 11.99 -7.51
C HIS A 106 -11.18 11.51 -6.94
N ALA A 107 -11.34 11.49 -5.61
CA ALA A 107 -12.64 11.21 -5.01
C ALA A 107 -13.70 12.26 -5.45
N ILE A 108 -13.34 13.56 -5.38
CA ILE A 108 -14.23 14.66 -5.78
C ILE A 108 -14.51 14.62 -7.28
N PHE A 109 -13.49 14.44 -8.11
CA PHE A 109 -13.65 14.43 -9.56
C PHE A 109 -14.36 13.16 -10.04
N GLY A 110 -14.02 11.99 -9.46
CA GLY A 110 -14.59 10.70 -9.83
C GLY A 110 -16.11 10.64 -9.59
N THR A 111 -16.59 11.14 -8.45
CA THR A 111 -18.03 11.22 -8.17
C THR A 111 -18.75 12.15 -9.16
N ARG A 112 -18.17 13.34 -9.42
CA ARG A 112 -18.74 14.27 -10.41
C ARG A 112 -18.75 13.71 -11.84
N LEU A 113 -17.70 12.97 -12.22
CA LEU A 113 -17.63 12.34 -13.54
C LEU A 113 -18.66 11.20 -13.65
N ALA A 114 -18.82 10.41 -12.60
CA ALA A 114 -19.82 9.35 -12.54
C ALA A 114 -21.26 9.89 -12.70
N ASP A 115 -21.58 10.94 -11.94
CA ASP A 115 -22.88 11.65 -12.06
C ASP A 115 -23.11 12.13 -13.50
N LYS A 116 -22.08 12.72 -14.14
CA LYS A 116 -22.17 13.21 -15.51
C LYS A 116 -22.41 12.11 -16.54
N LEU A 117 -21.82 10.94 -16.32
CA LEU A 117 -21.92 9.79 -17.23
C LEU A 117 -23.08 8.85 -16.90
N GLY A 118 -23.76 9.06 -15.78
CA GLY A 118 -24.85 8.17 -15.31
C GLY A 118 -24.34 6.79 -14.87
N VAL A 119 -23.09 6.69 -14.39
CA VAL A 119 -22.49 5.43 -13.94
C VAL A 119 -22.18 5.45 -12.44
N ARG A 120 -21.86 4.31 -11.86
CA ARG A 120 -21.51 4.21 -10.43
C ARG A 120 -20.08 4.65 -10.15
N CYS A 121 -19.86 5.24 -8.96
CA CYS A 121 -18.55 5.62 -8.47
C CYS A 121 -18.18 4.89 -7.18
N ILE A 122 -17.00 4.30 -7.14
CA ILE A 122 -16.41 3.72 -5.94
C ILE A 122 -15.13 4.50 -5.60
N VAL A 123 -15.07 5.01 -4.38
CA VAL A 123 -13.90 5.75 -3.87
C VAL A 123 -12.99 4.82 -3.10
N ASP A 124 -11.70 4.73 -3.48
CA ASP A 124 -10.70 3.93 -2.78
C ASP A 124 -9.88 4.78 -1.80
N LEU A 125 -10.07 4.53 -0.53
CA LEU A 125 -9.33 5.16 0.56
C LEU A 125 -8.21 4.22 1.04
N TYR A 126 -7.10 4.19 0.30
CA TYR A 126 -5.93 3.41 0.69
C TYR A 126 -5.07 4.10 1.77
N ASP A 127 -5.46 5.29 2.18
CA ASP A 127 -4.83 6.07 3.24
C ASP A 127 -5.82 7.08 3.82
N ASN A 128 -5.50 7.67 4.97
CA ASN A 128 -6.28 8.77 5.53
C ASN A 128 -5.95 10.09 4.80
N PHE A 129 -6.72 10.40 3.77
CA PHE A 129 -6.50 11.58 2.92
C PHE A 129 -6.74 12.90 3.65
N ASP A 130 -7.48 12.94 4.77
CA ASP A 130 -7.61 14.13 5.61
C ASP A 130 -6.27 14.64 6.12
N SER A 131 -5.33 13.73 6.35
CA SER A 131 -3.99 14.08 6.84
C SER A 131 -3.09 14.68 5.77
N PHE A 132 -3.50 14.66 4.50
CA PHE A 132 -2.68 15.12 3.39
C PHE A 132 -2.71 16.64 3.25
N LYS A 133 -1.59 17.21 2.76
CA LYS A 133 -1.48 18.66 2.57
C LYS A 133 -2.54 19.23 1.63
N ALA A 134 -2.98 18.47 0.63
CA ALA A 134 -3.98 18.89 -0.35
C ALA A 134 -5.34 19.23 0.30
N THR A 135 -5.72 18.53 1.36
CA THR A 135 -7.00 18.78 2.06
C THR A 135 -6.98 20.02 2.95
N ARG A 136 -5.80 20.61 3.19
CA ARG A 136 -5.65 21.89 3.90
C ARG A 136 -6.01 23.10 3.03
N VAL A 137 -6.13 22.90 1.70
CA VAL A 137 -6.62 23.96 0.81
C VAL A 137 -8.09 24.26 1.14
N PRO A 138 -8.47 25.54 1.36
CA PRO A 138 -9.84 25.90 1.70
C PRO A 138 -10.88 25.29 0.75
N GLY A 139 -11.93 24.69 1.32
CA GLY A 139 -13.02 24.07 0.59
C GLY A 139 -12.74 22.66 0.04
N VAL A 140 -11.51 22.16 0.06
CA VAL A 140 -11.20 20.79 -0.42
C VAL A 140 -11.75 19.74 0.54
N LEU A 141 -11.48 19.85 1.83
CA LEU A 141 -11.93 18.85 2.82
C LEU A 141 -13.46 18.68 2.86
N PRO A 142 -14.29 19.74 2.91
CA PRO A 142 -15.75 19.58 2.85
C PRO A 142 -16.24 18.91 1.57
N ARG A 143 -15.64 19.24 0.41
CA ARG A 143 -15.97 18.62 -0.88
C ARG A 143 -15.58 17.15 -0.91
N PHE A 144 -14.42 16.82 -0.36
CA PHE A 144 -13.95 15.44 -0.24
C PHE A 144 -14.88 14.61 0.66
N LYS A 145 -15.24 15.13 1.83
CA LYS A 145 -16.22 14.47 2.72
C LYS A 145 -17.54 14.21 2.01
N ARG A 146 -18.06 15.20 1.28
CA ARG A 146 -19.30 15.05 0.50
C ARG A 146 -19.12 13.98 -0.58
N ALA A 147 -18.01 13.94 -1.32
CA ALA A 147 -17.74 12.93 -2.33
C ALA A 147 -17.71 11.53 -1.73
N VAL A 148 -17.06 11.34 -0.59
CA VAL A 148 -17.07 10.06 0.13
C VAL A 148 -18.45 9.68 0.63
N GLN A 149 -19.27 10.65 1.07
CA GLN A 149 -20.66 10.42 1.49
C GLN A 149 -21.57 10.00 0.34
N SER A 150 -21.42 10.62 -0.84
CA SER A 150 -22.31 10.43 -2.00
C SER A 150 -21.87 9.32 -2.95
N ALA A 151 -20.63 8.85 -2.86
CA ALA A 151 -20.15 7.73 -3.69
C ALA A 151 -21.04 6.49 -3.53
N ASP A 152 -21.22 5.70 -4.58
CA ASP A 152 -22.03 4.47 -4.53
C ASP A 152 -21.37 3.39 -3.65
N GLY A 153 -20.04 3.37 -3.57
CA GLY A 153 -19.29 2.50 -2.68
C GLY A 153 -17.99 3.14 -2.20
N VAL A 154 -17.47 2.66 -1.09
CA VAL A 154 -16.16 3.08 -0.55
C VAL A 154 -15.34 1.86 -0.19
N THR A 155 -14.09 1.81 -0.63
CA THR A 155 -13.11 0.84 -0.13
C THR A 155 -12.16 1.52 0.84
N CYS A 156 -11.85 0.88 1.97
CA CYS A 156 -10.92 1.37 2.97
C CYS A 156 -9.79 0.37 3.19
N VAL A 157 -8.54 0.85 3.32
CA VAL A 157 -7.38 -0.02 3.48
C VAL A 157 -7.34 -0.74 4.83
N SER A 158 -8.13 -0.29 5.80
CA SER A 158 -8.17 -0.88 7.15
C SER A 158 -9.55 -0.70 7.80
N GLY A 159 -9.87 -1.58 8.75
CA GLY A 159 -11.07 -1.45 9.59
C GLY A 159 -11.06 -0.15 10.41
N ALA A 160 -9.90 0.26 10.91
CA ALA A 160 -9.75 1.53 11.61
C ALA A 160 -10.12 2.72 10.73
N LEU A 161 -9.72 2.73 9.44
CA LEU A 161 -10.09 3.77 8.49
C LEU A 161 -11.58 3.72 8.17
N ALA A 162 -12.16 2.54 7.94
CA ALA A 162 -13.59 2.38 7.70
C ALA A 162 -14.41 2.96 8.87
N ASN A 163 -14.06 2.59 10.10
CA ASN A 163 -14.69 3.11 11.32
C ASN A 163 -14.53 4.64 11.44
N TYR A 164 -13.37 5.18 11.08
CA TYR A 164 -13.14 6.62 11.05
C TYR A 164 -14.09 7.32 10.07
N ILE A 165 -14.24 6.78 8.85
CA ILE A 165 -15.11 7.33 7.81
C ILE A 165 -16.59 7.28 8.23
N ILE A 166 -17.03 6.16 8.81
CA ILE A 166 -18.40 6.03 9.35
C ILE A 166 -18.67 7.10 10.39
N ARG A 167 -17.78 7.23 11.39
CA ARG A 167 -18.00 8.13 12.54
C ARG A 167 -17.85 9.60 12.20
N ASN A 168 -16.86 9.96 11.38
CA ASN A 168 -16.49 11.38 11.16
C ASN A 168 -17.05 11.97 9.87
N TYR A 169 -17.49 11.10 8.92
CA TYR A 169 -18.14 11.55 7.71
C TYR A 169 -19.64 11.24 7.69
N GLY A 170 -20.14 10.41 8.61
CA GLY A 170 -21.51 9.94 8.58
C GLY A 170 -21.80 9.08 7.35
N ARG A 171 -20.77 8.44 6.77
CA ARG A 171 -20.93 7.55 5.62
C ARG A 171 -21.73 6.32 6.04
N LYS A 172 -22.77 6.03 5.27
CA LYS A 172 -23.54 4.78 5.35
C LYS A 172 -22.92 3.73 4.43
N GLU A 173 -23.31 2.47 4.61
CA GLU A 173 -22.93 1.39 3.70
C GLU A 173 -23.34 1.71 2.24
N PRO A 174 -22.68 1.14 1.21
CA PRO A 174 -21.66 0.09 1.32
C PRO A 174 -20.24 0.61 1.53
N ILE A 175 -19.56 0.01 2.50
CA ILE A 175 -18.11 0.19 2.74
C ILE A 175 -17.45 -1.20 2.77
N PHE A 176 -16.33 -1.34 2.08
CA PHE A 176 -15.58 -2.59 2.02
C PHE A 176 -14.14 -2.39 2.51
N VAL A 177 -13.71 -3.20 3.49
CA VAL A 177 -12.32 -3.19 3.94
C VAL A 177 -11.47 -4.03 3.00
N LEU A 178 -10.57 -3.36 2.28
CA LEU A 178 -9.68 -3.96 1.30
C LEU A 178 -8.22 -3.67 1.69
N PRO A 179 -7.58 -4.47 2.52
CA PRO A 179 -6.18 -4.30 2.91
C PRO A 179 -5.24 -4.35 1.71
N ASN A 180 -4.01 -3.87 1.89
CA ASN A 180 -2.95 -4.18 0.93
C ASN A 180 -2.67 -5.68 0.95
N ALA A 181 -2.11 -6.19 -0.14
CA ALA A 181 -1.75 -7.58 -0.31
C ALA A 181 -0.27 -7.72 -0.67
N ALA A 182 0.25 -8.92 -0.72
CA ALA A 182 1.61 -9.19 -1.15
C ALA A 182 1.65 -9.83 -2.54
N ARG A 183 2.74 -9.62 -3.26
CA ARG A 183 3.12 -10.41 -4.43
C ARG A 183 3.69 -11.75 -3.97
N THR A 184 2.81 -12.70 -3.67
CA THR A 184 3.19 -14.02 -3.14
C THR A 184 3.98 -14.87 -4.15
N ASP A 185 3.96 -14.50 -5.42
CA ASP A 185 4.83 -15.01 -6.47
C ASP A 185 6.28 -14.52 -6.34
N LEU A 186 6.49 -13.39 -5.68
CA LEU A 186 7.79 -12.76 -5.49
C LEU A 186 8.29 -12.90 -4.04
N PHE A 187 7.39 -12.68 -3.08
CA PHE A 187 7.68 -12.75 -1.65
C PHE A 187 7.32 -14.14 -1.12
N PHE A 188 8.33 -14.96 -0.86
CA PHE A 188 8.24 -16.30 -0.30
C PHE A 188 9.54 -16.64 0.47
N ALA A 189 9.50 -17.67 1.28
CA ALA A 189 10.67 -18.11 2.06
C ALA A 189 11.79 -18.60 1.14
N ARG A 190 13.01 -18.10 1.35
CA ARG A 190 14.23 -18.43 0.61
C ARG A 190 15.34 -18.83 1.58
N ASP A 191 16.38 -19.47 1.06
CA ASP A 191 17.57 -19.76 1.86
C ASP A 191 18.29 -18.47 2.28
N ARG A 192 18.48 -18.33 3.60
CA ARG A 192 19.04 -17.12 4.21
C ARG A 192 20.50 -16.90 3.84
N SER A 193 21.32 -17.97 3.82
CA SER A 193 22.73 -17.86 3.50
C SER A 193 22.92 -17.43 2.04
N ALA A 194 22.17 -18.00 1.11
CA ALA A 194 22.19 -17.59 -0.28
C ALA A 194 21.78 -16.12 -0.46
N CYS A 195 20.75 -15.66 0.28
CA CYS A 195 20.31 -14.26 0.25
C CYS A 195 21.38 -13.31 0.81
N ARG A 196 22.06 -13.67 1.89
CA ARG A 196 23.17 -12.90 2.46
C ARG A 196 24.33 -12.78 1.50
N LYS A 197 24.73 -13.90 0.90
CA LYS A 197 25.80 -13.94 -0.11
C LYS A 197 25.48 -13.04 -1.31
N GLN A 198 24.24 -13.08 -1.80
CA GLN A 198 23.80 -12.23 -2.92
C GLN A 198 23.90 -10.74 -2.59
N LEU A 199 23.68 -10.35 -1.33
CA LEU A 199 23.71 -8.95 -0.87
C LEU A 199 25.07 -8.52 -0.30
N GLY A 200 26.07 -9.39 -0.24
CA GLY A 200 27.34 -9.12 0.40
C GLY A 200 27.25 -8.90 1.92
N LEU A 201 26.22 -9.48 2.55
CA LEU A 201 26.02 -9.39 4.00
C LEU A 201 26.77 -10.52 4.73
N PRO A 202 27.23 -10.29 5.98
CA PRO A 202 27.95 -11.31 6.74
C PRO A 202 27.06 -12.53 7.03
N GLU A 203 27.61 -13.73 6.81
CA GLU A 203 26.85 -14.97 6.91
C GLU A 203 26.59 -15.42 8.35
N GLN A 204 27.57 -15.26 9.23
CA GLN A 204 27.61 -15.85 10.60
C GLN A 204 27.17 -14.85 11.70
N THR A 205 26.55 -13.73 11.34
CA THR A 205 26.13 -12.71 12.30
C THR A 205 24.60 -12.65 12.43
N THR A 206 24.12 -12.08 13.52
CA THR A 206 22.70 -11.74 13.67
C THR A 206 22.43 -10.43 12.95
N ILE A 207 21.51 -10.42 11.99
CA ILE A 207 21.15 -9.25 11.19
C ILE A 207 19.67 -8.92 11.41
N ILE A 208 19.39 -7.78 12.01
CA ILE A 208 18.05 -7.21 12.03
C ILE A 208 17.92 -6.18 10.89
N GLY A 209 16.70 -5.85 10.45
CA GLY A 209 16.63 -4.88 9.36
C GLY A 209 15.26 -4.35 9.05
N ILE A 210 15.24 -3.36 8.14
CA ILE A 210 14.04 -2.71 7.64
C ILE A 210 14.12 -2.51 6.13
N ALA A 211 13.06 -2.87 5.43
CA ALA A 211 12.84 -2.53 4.03
C ALA A 211 11.69 -1.52 3.92
N GLY A 212 11.92 -0.37 3.27
CA GLY A 212 10.90 0.66 3.04
C GLY A 212 11.39 2.07 3.36
N ALA A 213 10.49 3.06 3.31
CA ALA A 213 10.88 4.45 3.51
C ALA A 213 11.53 4.71 4.88
N LEU A 214 12.77 5.16 4.86
CA LEU A 214 13.58 5.50 6.03
C LEU A 214 13.39 6.99 6.34
N ASP A 215 12.23 7.33 6.92
CA ASP A 215 11.88 8.71 7.24
C ASP A 215 11.44 8.86 8.69
N LYS A 216 11.71 10.04 9.28
CA LYS A 216 11.28 10.37 10.65
C LYS A 216 9.78 10.26 10.83
N SER A 217 9.00 10.59 9.79
CA SER A 217 7.54 10.45 9.81
C SER A 217 7.06 8.99 9.94
N ARG A 218 7.94 8.04 9.64
CA ARG A 218 7.72 6.59 9.81
C ARG A 218 8.27 6.04 11.12
N GLY A 219 8.88 6.87 11.97
CA GLY A 219 9.39 6.44 13.27
C GLY A 219 10.74 5.72 13.25
N VAL A 220 11.52 5.80 12.17
CA VAL A 220 12.79 5.10 12.01
C VAL A 220 13.84 5.49 13.07
N ASN A 221 13.73 6.67 13.68
CA ASN A 221 14.65 7.11 14.74
C ASN A 221 14.60 6.18 15.97
N ALA A 222 13.45 5.57 16.26
CA ALA A 222 13.34 4.59 17.35
C ALA A 222 14.19 3.36 17.05
N LEU A 223 14.24 2.91 15.78
CA LEU A 223 15.09 1.80 15.37
C LEU A 223 16.59 2.11 15.56
N PHE A 224 17.03 3.30 15.14
CA PHE A 224 18.46 3.66 15.30
C PHE A 224 18.86 3.70 16.77
N ARG A 225 18.05 4.33 17.63
CA ARG A 225 18.30 4.36 19.07
C ARG A 225 18.21 2.98 19.72
N ALA A 226 17.24 2.15 19.33
CA ALA A 226 17.14 0.77 19.81
C ALA A 226 18.35 -0.06 19.40
N PHE A 227 18.86 0.13 18.18
CA PHE A 227 20.05 -0.53 17.70
C PHE A 227 21.30 -0.12 18.50
N GLU A 228 21.46 1.17 18.82
CA GLU A 228 22.56 1.65 19.68
C GLU A 228 22.51 1.00 21.08
N LEU A 229 21.31 0.91 21.68
CA LEU A 229 21.11 0.24 22.97
C LEU A 229 21.45 -1.25 22.92
N LEU A 230 21.09 -1.91 21.83
CA LEU A 230 21.36 -3.34 21.62
C LEU A 230 22.84 -3.59 21.35
N LEU A 231 23.50 -2.73 20.60
CA LEU A 231 24.90 -2.85 20.24
C LEU A 231 25.82 -2.82 21.46
N ALA A 232 25.45 -2.02 22.48
CA ALA A 232 26.18 -1.99 23.77
C ALA A 232 26.21 -3.36 24.49
N LYS A 233 25.18 -4.20 24.27
CA LYS A 233 25.06 -5.54 24.87
C LYS A 233 25.46 -6.67 23.91
N LYS A 234 25.34 -6.45 22.62
CA LYS A 234 25.53 -7.43 21.54
C LYS A 234 26.38 -6.80 20.42
N PRO A 235 27.71 -6.70 20.60
CA PRO A 235 28.60 -6.00 19.65
C PRO A 235 28.61 -6.61 18.24
N ALA A 236 28.23 -7.87 18.10
CA ALA A 236 28.14 -8.59 16.82
C ALA A 236 26.77 -8.48 16.16
N LEU A 237 25.87 -7.62 16.65
CA LEU A 237 24.56 -7.38 16.01
C LEU A 237 24.74 -6.43 14.82
N HIS A 238 24.16 -6.79 13.68
CA HIS A 238 24.16 -5.98 12.47
C HIS A 238 22.76 -5.44 12.16
N LEU A 239 22.70 -4.30 11.47
CA LEU A 239 21.48 -3.66 11.01
C LEU A 239 21.53 -3.46 9.50
N ALA A 240 20.62 -4.06 8.75
CA ALA A 240 20.47 -3.85 7.31
C ALA A 240 19.31 -2.89 7.02
N LEU A 241 19.58 -1.88 6.19
CA LEU A 241 18.64 -0.82 5.83
C LEU A 241 18.46 -0.78 4.32
N ALA A 242 17.22 -0.75 3.85
CA ALA A 242 16.93 -0.50 2.44
C ALA A 242 15.69 0.36 2.26
N GLY A 243 15.78 1.34 1.38
CA GLY A 243 14.66 2.16 0.94
C GLY A 243 14.97 3.64 0.81
N PRO A 244 14.03 4.37 0.19
CA PRO A 244 14.18 5.81 0.02
C PRO A 244 14.21 6.53 1.37
N ARG A 245 15.00 7.58 1.43
CA ARG A 245 15.15 8.40 2.63
C ARG A 245 15.09 9.88 2.34
N SER A 246 14.65 10.66 3.31
CA SER A 246 14.75 12.10 3.24
C SER A 246 16.18 12.56 3.51
N ARG A 247 16.57 13.72 2.96
CA ARG A 247 17.86 14.36 3.26
C ARG A 247 18.10 14.64 4.75
N TYR A 248 17.05 14.59 5.56
CA TYR A 248 17.10 14.83 7.00
C TYR A 248 17.23 13.54 7.83
N THR A 249 17.19 12.38 7.19
CA THR A 249 17.40 11.11 7.88
C THR A 249 18.90 10.86 8.03
N LYS A 250 19.38 10.94 9.26
CA LYS A 250 20.78 10.65 9.60
C LYS A 250 20.87 9.19 10.03
N ILE A 251 21.59 8.39 9.26
CA ILE A 251 21.95 7.02 9.63
C ILE A 251 23.19 7.10 10.51
N PRO A 252 23.23 6.40 11.67
CA PRO A 252 24.43 6.34 12.49
C PRO A 252 25.61 5.77 11.70
N LEU A 253 26.80 6.36 11.88
CA LEU A 253 28.03 5.91 11.22
C LEU A 253 28.68 4.81 12.07
N VAL A 254 28.16 3.59 11.95
CA VAL A 254 28.63 2.41 12.68
C VAL A 254 28.92 1.30 11.67
N PRO A 255 30.07 0.59 11.78
CA PRO A 255 30.45 -0.45 10.81
C PRO A 255 29.44 -1.60 10.66
N MET A 256 28.63 -1.86 11.70
CA MET A 256 27.60 -2.89 11.70
C MET A 256 26.33 -2.49 10.97
N ILE A 257 26.24 -1.27 10.44
CA ILE A 257 25.07 -0.82 9.64
C ILE A 257 25.36 -0.98 8.17
N HIS A 258 24.55 -1.80 7.50
CA HIS A 258 24.59 -2.04 6.06
C HIS A 258 23.49 -1.22 5.39
N ASP A 259 23.87 -0.09 4.80
CA ASP A 259 22.96 0.75 4.02
C ASP A 259 22.96 0.31 2.56
N LEU A 260 21.91 -0.43 2.16
CA LEU A 260 21.78 -0.99 0.81
C LEU A 260 21.09 -0.01 -0.17
N GLY A 261 20.75 1.21 0.29
CA GLY A 261 20.07 2.19 -0.56
C GLY A 261 18.66 1.77 -0.94
N THR A 262 18.19 2.27 -2.09
CA THR A 262 16.89 1.86 -2.65
C THR A 262 17.08 0.64 -3.54
N LEU A 263 16.48 -0.47 -3.15
CA LEU A 263 16.56 -1.73 -3.88
C LEU A 263 15.45 -1.84 -4.93
N PRO A 264 15.71 -2.50 -6.08
CA PRO A 264 14.66 -2.97 -6.97
C PRO A 264 13.67 -3.89 -6.25
N LEU A 265 12.41 -3.92 -6.70
CA LEU A 265 11.35 -4.69 -6.06
C LEU A 265 11.72 -6.18 -5.92
N GLU A 266 12.36 -6.73 -6.93
CA GLU A 266 12.78 -8.15 -7.01
C GLU A 266 13.86 -8.51 -5.98
N ILE A 267 14.61 -7.52 -5.51
CA ILE A 267 15.68 -7.69 -4.52
C ILE A 267 15.17 -7.48 -3.08
N VAL A 268 14.04 -6.80 -2.89
CA VAL A 268 13.44 -6.63 -1.55
C VAL A 268 13.19 -7.96 -0.83
N PRO A 269 12.60 -9.00 -1.46
CA PRO A 269 12.45 -10.31 -0.80
C PRO A 269 13.78 -11.00 -0.50
N VAL A 270 14.84 -10.76 -1.27
CA VAL A 270 16.19 -11.25 -0.95
C VAL A 270 16.68 -10.62 0.36
N LEU A 271 16.52 -9.29 0.51
CA LEU A 271 16.86 -8.63 1.78
C LEU A 271 16.02 -9.19 2.93
N LEU A 272 14.70 -9.30 2.79
CA LEU A 272 13.86 -9.80 3.88
C LEU A 272 14.32 -11.19 4.34
N ASN A 273 14.58 -12.11 3.40
CA ASN A 273 15.05 -13.47 3.71
C ASN A 273 16.50 -13.50 4.26
N ALA A 274 17.31 -12.47 4.05
CA ALA A 274 18.64 -12.35 4.63
C ALA A 274 18.63 -12.00 6.13
N LEU A 275 17.49 -11.46 6.64
CA LEU A 275 17.35 -11.01 8.02
C LEU A 275 17.05 -12.16 8.99
N ASP A 276 17.51 -12.03 10.23
CA ASP A 276 17.04 -12.83 11.36
C ASP A 276 15.75 -12.27 11.95
N LEU A 277 15.53 -10.95 11.80
CA LEU A 277 14.35 -10.24 12.29
C LEU A 277 14.09 -8.98 11.46
N ALA A 278 12.90 -8.83 10.97
CA ALA A 278 12.44 -7.63 10.29
C ALA A 278 11.75 -6.65 11.26
N VAL A 279 11.96 -5.35 11.06
CA VAL A 279 11.36 -4.30 11.88
C VAL A 279 10.38 -3.46 11.05
N ILE A 280 9.17 -3.26 11.57
CA ILE A 280 8.17 -2.36 11.00
C ILE A 280 8.02 -1.16 11.94
N CYS A 281 8.67 -0.06 11.58
CA CYS A 281 8.48 1.19 12.27
C CYS A 281 7.21 1.90 11.79
N ASN A 282 6.46 2.44 12.73
CA ASN A 282 5.37 3.36 12.48
C ASN A 282 5.19 4.29 13.68
N ARG A 283 4.59 5.46 13.45
CA ARG A 283 4.28 6.44 14.50
C ARG A 283 2.82 6.38 14.86
N ASP A 284 2.49 6.67 16.10
CA ASP A 284 1.12 6.96 16.49
C ASP A 284 0.71 8.34 15.98
N SER A 285 0.25 8.39 14.75
CA SER A 285 -0.14 9.59 14.01
C SER A 285 -1.40 9.30 13.19
N ALA A 286 -2.03 10.35 12.66
CA ALA A 286 -3.19 10.20 11.78
C ALA A 286 -2.90 9.31 10.56
N PHE A 287 -1.65 9.28 10.06
CA PHE A 287 -1.22 8.32 9.04
C PHE A 287 -1.11 6.91 9.62
N GLY A 288 -0.34 6.74 10.71
CA GLY A 288 -0.03 5.42 11.27
C GLY A 288 -1.24 4.65 11.78
N ARG A 289 -2.24 5.37 12.34
CA ARG A 289 -3.47 4.77 12.88
C ARG A 289 -4.35 4.14 11.81
N TYR A 290 -4.32 4.65 10.58
CA TYR A 290 -5.27 4.27 9.54
C TYR A 290 -4.64 3.56 8.35
N CYS A 291 -3.32 3.66 8.15
CA CYS A 291 -2.64 2.95 7.07
C CYS A 291 -2.55 1.44 7.33
N PHE A 292 -2.42 0.67 6.27
CA PHE A 292 -2.03 -0.74 6.32
C PHE A 292 -0.66 -0.91 5.67
N PRO A 293 0.41 -1.20 6.45
CA PRO A 293 1.74 -1.39 5.89
C PRO A 293 1.80 -2.69 5.07
N GLN A 294 1.87 -2.57 3.73
CA GLN A 294 2.00 -3.70 2.80
C GLN A 294 3.16 -4.63 3.19
N LYS A 295 4.27 -4.06 3.67
CA LYS A 295 5.45 -4.80 4.12
C LYS A 295 5.18 -5.87 5.20
N ALA A 296 4.09 -5.74 5.98
CA ALA A 296 3.73 -6.75 6.95
C ALA A 296 3.44 -8.10 6.27
N TYR A 297 2.62 -8.09 5.23
CA TYR A 297 2.34 -9.28 4.46
C TYR A 297 3.52 -9.77 3.63
N GLU A 298 4.39 -8.87 3.16
CA GLU A 298 5.63 -9.21 2.47
C GLU A 298 6.60 -9.98 3.39
N ILE A 299 6.75 -9.53 4.65
CA ILE A 299 7.58 -10.19 5.66
C ILE A 299 6.97 -11.53 6.07
N ILE A 300 5.64 -11.57 6.30
CA ILE A 300 4.92 -12.78 6.66
C ILE A 300 5.03 -13.83 5.55
N ALA A 301 4.89 -13.44 4.29
CA ALA A 301 5.04 -14.33 3.13
C ALA A 301 6.45 -14.91 3.03
N CYS A 302 7.47 -14.14 3.40
CA CYS A 302 8.86 -14.61 3.49
C CYS A 302 9.13 -15.46 4.73
N ARG A 303 8.17 -15.62 5.66
CA ARG A 303 8.30 -16.36 6.92
C ARG A 303 9.46 -15.84 7.81
N VAL A 304 9.71 -14.55 7.76
CA VAL A 304 10.72 -13.89 8.58
C VAL A 304 10.11 -13.44 9.89
N PRO A 305 10.77 -13.67 11.06
CA PRO A 305 10.34 -13.09 12.32
C PRO A 305 10.23 -11.58 12.21
N LEU A 306 9.25 -10.96 12.88
CA LEU A 306 9.07 -9.53 12.82
C LEU A 306 8.77 -8.89 14.18
N VAL A 307 9.10 -7.62 14.32
CA VAL A 307 8.56 -6.74 15.35
C VAL A 307 7.95 -5.50 14.69
N ALA A 308 6.82 -5.05 15.19
CA ALA A 308 6.07 -3.93 14.63
C ALA A 308 5.59 -2.96 15.72
N ALA A 309 5.51 -1.68 15.38
CA ALA A 309 4.89 -0.68 16.25
C ALA A 309 3.42 -1.02 16.49
N ALA A 310 2.99 -1.03 17.75
CA ALA A 310 1.63 -1.37 18.18
C ALA A 310 0.64 -0.23 17.86
N VAL A 311 0.45 0.08 16.56
CA VAL A 311 -0.43 1.15 16.08
C VAL A 311 -1.27 0.70 14.89
N GLY A 312 -2.55 1.10 14.89
CA GLY A 312 -3.48 0.85 13.80
C GLY A 312 -3.55 -0.62 13.40
N SER A 313 -3.53 -0.88 12.11
CA SER A 313 -3.65 -2.23 11.54
C SER A 313 -2.58 -3.21 12.02
N MET A 314 -1.41 -2.75 12.46
CA MET A 314 -0.39 -3.67 13.00
C MET A 314 -0.78 -4.22 14.35
N LYS A 315 -1.40 -3.40 15.20
CA LYS A 315 -1.91 -3.84 16.50
C LYS A 315 -3.05 -4.86 16.32
N GLU A 316 -3.93 -4.64 15.34
CA GLU A 316 -5.03 -5.56 15.01
C GLU A 316 -4.50 -6.86 14.40
N LEU A 317 -3.61 -6.79 13.40
CA LEU A 317 -3.05 -7.95 12.69
C LEU A 317 -2.26 -8.88 13.62
N LEU A 318 -1.55 -8.32 14.60
CA LEU A 318 -0.66 -9.06 15.50
C LEU A 318 -1.26 -9.24 16.90
N THR A 319 -2.59 -9.19 17.05
CA THR A 319 -3.28 -9.36 18.35
C THR A 319 -2.91 -10.69 19.02
N GLU A 320 -2.84 -11.77 18.24
CA GLU A 320 -2.44 -13.11 18.70
C GLU A 320 -0.91 -13.27 18.88
N TYR A 321 -0.14 -12.24 18.54
CA TYR A 321 1.32 -12.23 18.58
C TYR A 321 1.87 -11.03 19.36
N PRO A 322 1.48 -10.83 20.65
CA PRO A 322 1.84 -9.64 21.41
C PRO A 322 3.38 -9.48 21.58
N ALA A 323 4.12 -10.59 21.58
CA ALA A 323 5.58 -10.56 21.62
C ALA A 323 6.23 -9.90 20.40
N CYS A 324 5.50 -9.79 19.29
CA CYS A 324 5.93 -9.10 18.06
C CYS A 324 5.62 -7.59 18.09
N LEU A 325 5.00 -7.07 19.14
CA LEU A 325 4.61 -5.67 19.23
C LEU A 325 5.52 -4.89 20.18
N TYR A 326 5.77 -3.62 19.81
CA TYR A 326 6.47 -2.65 20.66
C TYR A 326 5.70 -1.31 20.69
N GLU A 327 5.92 -0.54 21.75
CA GLU A 327 5.32 0.79 21.90
C GLU A 327 5.86 1.76 20.83
N PRO A 328 5.00 2.42 20.05
CA PRO A 328 5.41 3.32 18.98
C PRO A 328 6.41 4.39 19.45
N GLU A 329 7.45 4.64 18.66
CA GLU A 329 8.50 5.62 18.92
C GLU A 329 9.34 5.39 20.20
N ASN A 330 9.10 4.32 20.96
CA ASN A 330 9.85 3.96 22.16
C ASN A 330 11.02 3.02 21.82
N ALA A 331 12.23 3.56 21.87
CA ALA A 331 13.46 2.81 21.56
C ALA A 331 13.73 1.66 22.54
N ASN A 332 13.46 1.85 23.84
CA ASN A 332 13.64 0.80 24.85
C ASN A 332 12.66 -0.35 24.63
N SER A 333 11.39 -0.04 24.38
CA SER A 333 10.36 -1.04 24.05
C SER A 333 10.71 -1.82 22.80
N LEU A 334 11.23 -1.14 21.77
CA LEU A 334 11.69 -1.78 20.53
C LEU A 334 12.91 -2.68 20.78
N ALA A 335 13.90 -2.21 21.55
CA ALA A 335 15.08 -3.01 21.88
C ALA A 335 14.69 -4.29 22.64
N GLN A 336 13.79 -4.20 23.64
CA GLN A 336 13.27 -5.35 24.37
C GLN A 336 12.49 -6.31 23.46
N ALA A 337 11.67 -5.81 22.54
CA ALA A 337 10.93 -6.65 21.60
C ALA A 337 11.89 -7.39 20.65
N ILE A 338 12.94 -6.72 20.18
CA ILE A 338 14.00 -7.34 19.37
C ILE A 338 14.73 -8.43 20.19
N GLU A 339 15.14 -8.14 21.41
CA GLU A 339 15.80 -9.13 22.29
C GLU A 339 14.94 -10.38 22.49
N ARG A 340 13.65 -10.20 22.82
CA ARG A 340 12.70 -11.34 22.96
C ARG A 340 12.64 -12.19 21.71
N GLN A 341 12.51 -11.57 20.53
CA GLN A 341 12.40 -12.28 19.24
C GLN A 341 13.71 -12.97 18.85
N LEU A 342 14.86 -12.42 19.21
CA LEU A 342 16.15 -13.06 18.95
C LEU A 342 16.41 -14.25 19.89
N GLN A 343 15.83 -14.24 21.10
CA GLN A 343 15.95 -15.34 22.09
C GLN A 343 14.93 -16.47 21.80
N ALA A 344 13.68 -16.08 21.52
CA ALA A 344 12.57 -17.01 21.28
C ALA A 344 11.79 -16.54 20.02
N ARG A 345 12.23 -17.02 18.85
CA ARG A 345 11.68 -16.61 17.56
C ARG A 345 10.21 -17.00 17.42
N THR A 346 9.37 -16.00 17.15
CA THR A 346 7.97 -16.20 16.79
C THR A 346 7.80 -15.93 15.31
N ILE A 347 7.47 -16.96 14.54
CA ILE A 347 7.05 -16.79 13.15
C ILE A 347 5.54 -16.54 13.17
N VAL A 348 5.13 -15.41 12.62
CA VAL A 348 3.72 -15.08 12.48
C VAL A 348 3.10 -16.02 11.44
N ASN A 349 2.24 -16.91 11.90
CA ASN A 349 1.58 -17.92 11.04
C ASN A 349 0.24 -17.39 10.51
N LEU A 350 0.30 -16.27 9.79
CA LEU A 350 -0.84 -15.71 9.08
C LEU A 350 -0.61 -15.88 7.58
N ARG A 351 -1.70 -16.11 6.85
CA ARG A 351 -1.65 -16.14 5.39
C ARG A 351 -1.66 -14.72 4.85
N ALA A 352 -0.63 -14.34 4.13
CA ALA A 352 -0.61 -13.09 3.38
C ALA A 352 -1.55 -13.21 2.16
N PRO A 353 -2.57 -12.34 2.02
CA PRO A 353 -3.43 -12.36 0.85
C PRO A 353 -2.64 -11.98 -0.40
N SER A 354 -2.97 -12.61 -1.53
CA SER A 354 -2.47 -12.23 -2.84
C SER A 354 -3.32 -11.11 -3.46
N TRP A 355 -2.75 -10.37 -4.40
CA TRP A 355 -3.50 -9.38 -5.17
C TRP A 355 -4.63 -10.01 -5.99
N ALA A 356 -4.47 -11.25 -6.44
CA ALA A 356 -5.51 -12.00 -7.14
C ALA A 356 -6.72 -12.28 -6.24
N GLU A 357 -6.50 -12.67 -4.97
CA GLU A 357 -7.58 -12.85 -3.99
C GLU A 357 -8.26 -11.53 -3.65
N SER A 358 -7.46 -10.48 -3.44
CA SER A 358 -8.00 -9.14 -3.18
C SER A 358 -8.85 -8.61 -4.34
N ALA A 359 -8.44 -8.90 -5.59
CA ALA A 359 -9.21 -8.51 -6.77
C ALA A 359 -10.54 -9.27 -6.88
N LYS A 360 -10.59 -10.57 -6.54
CA LYS A 360 -11.84 -11.33 -6.48
C LYS A 360 -12.83 -10.74 -5.46
N ASN A 361 -12.34 -10.38 -4.28
CA ASN A 361 -13.18 -9.75 -3.26
C ASN A 361 -13.64 -8.35 -3.71
N LEU A 362 -12.77 -7.59 -4.36
CA LEU A 362 -13.11 -6.29 -4.92
C LEU A 362 -14.13 -6.40 -6.07
N GLU A 363 -14.01 -7.42 -6.92
CA GLU A 363 -15.00 -7.72 -7.96
C GLU A 363 -16.40 -7.96 -7.37
N VAL A 364 -16.49 -8.78 -6.32
CA VAL A 364 -17.77 -9.02 -5.61
C VAL A 364 -18.34 -7.69 -5.10
N PHE A 365 -17.51 -6.86 -4.49
CA PHE A 365 -17.95 -5.54 -4.02
C PHE A 365 -18.44 -4.63 -5.17
N PHE A 366 -17.73 -4.62 -6.31
CA PHE A 366 -18.17 -3.86 -7.48
C PHE A 366 -19.52 -4.35 -8.00
N ARG A 367 -19.71 -5.66 -8.10
CA ARG A 367 -21.01 -6.25 -8.52
C ARG A 367 -22.13 -5.88 -7.56
N THR A 368 -21.88 -5.92 -6.24
CA THR A 368 -22.86 -5.47 -5.23
C THR A 368 -23.25 -4.02 -5.43
N VAL A 369 -22.29 -3.13 -5.67
CA VAL A 369 -22.56 -1.69 -5.92
C VAL A 369 -23.32 -1.47 -7.22
N LEU A 370 -23.08 -2.32 -8.23
CA LEU A 370 -23.80 -2.27 -9.51
C LEU A 370 -25.21 -2.88 -9.46
N GLY A 371 -25.63 -3.45 -8.32
CA GLY A 371 -26.97 -4.01 -8.13
C GLY A 371 -27.12 -5.46 -8.59
N ALA A 372 -26.03 -6.22 -8.70
CA ALA A 372 -26.10 -7.66 -8.98
C ALA A 372 -26.88 -8.40 -7.88
N SER A 373 -27.76 -9.32 -8.28
CA SER A 373 -28.59 -10.07 -7.34
C SER A 373 -27.78 -11.05 -6.49
N SER A 374 -28.25 -11.35 -5.29
CA SER A 374 -27.63 -12.33 -4.37
C SER A 374 -27.41 -13.70 -5.02
N ALA A 375 -28.24 -14.10 -6.00
CA ALA A 375 -28.11 -15.34 -6.75
C ALA A 375 -26.88 -15.35 -7.69
N GLU A 376 -26.56 -14.23 -8.33
CA GLU A 376 -25.37 -14.07 -9.17
C GLU A 376 -24.08 -14.03 -8.34
N LEU A 377 -24.17 -13.52 -7.11
CA LEU A 377 -23.05 -13.48 -6.16
C LEU A 377 -22.74 -14.87 -5.57
N SER A 378 -23.76 -15.73 -5.35
CA SER A 378 -23.58 -17.10 -4.80
C SER A 378 -22.86 -18.03 -5.78
N THR A 379 -23.04 -17.85 -7.07
CA THR A 379 -22.30 -18.61 -8.09
C THR A 379 -20.80 -18.28 -8.08
N THR A 380 -20.45 -17.06 -7.69
CA THR A 380 -19.03 -16.61 -7.56
C THR A 380 -18.43 -16.99 -6.19
N MET A 381 -19.25 -17.12 -5.14
CA MET A 381 -18.86 -17.50 -3.77
C MET A 381 -18.83 -19.02 -3.53
N SER A 382 -19.45 -19.84 -4.38
CA SER A 382 -19.54 -21.31 -4.25
C SER A 382 -18.20 -22.04 -4.34
N CYS A 383 -17.08 -21.35 -4.42
CA CYS A 383 -15.76 -21.93 -4.28
C CYS A 383 -15.08 -21.45 -3.00
N LYS A 384 -15.36 -22.20 -1.92
CA LYS A 384 -14.55 -22.28 -0.70
C LYS A 384 -14.79 -21.26 0.41
N SER A 385 -15.76 -21.58 1.24
CA SER A 385 -15.52 -21.58 2.71
C SER A 385 -14.23 -22.34 2.98
N LEU A 386 -13.19 -21.68 3.34
CA LEU A 386 -12.00 -22.24 3.96
C LEU A 386 -12.13 -21.86 5.43
N GLY A 387 -12.52 -22.77 6.28
CA GLY A 387 -11.69 -23.75 6.90
C GLY A 387 -10.96 -23.09 8.07
N ALA A 388 -11.47 -23.34 9.27
CA ALA A 388 -10.95 -22.99 10.58
C ALA A 388 -9.44 -23.22 10.71
#